data_cd5b6853d5fcbfa0e745fc9c2e827dc2
#
_entry.id   cd5b6853d5fcbfa0e745fc9c2e827dc2
#
_cell.length_a   1.000
_cell.length_b   1.000
_cell.length_c   1.000
_cell.angle_alpha   90.00
_cell.angle_beta   90.00
_cell.angle_gamma   90.00
#
_symmetry.space_group_name_H-M   'P 1'
#
loop_
_entity.id
_entity.type
_entity.pdbx_description
1 polymer ?
#
loop_
_entity_poly.entity_id
_entity_poly.type
_entity_poly.pdbx_seq_one_letter_code
_entity_poly.pdbx_strand_id
1 'polypeptide(L)'
;MPVTRVTDIIQPEVFTPYAVQRTMELSELIQSGVAEHNSEFDSLASGANTLINMPFWEDLTGDPEVMDDDGETAPGNIGSSADVARKLGFVKSYGANALSAVLSGDDPMKAIADLFAKYWERQYQQILLSTLDGVFASATMAEKIHDITALVGNLALIGGSTFIDATQKMGDAKDLLTAVSMHSAVEAYLAKNDMIQTVEDSKSKIRIKTFMGKRVIVDDSMAFDSATGAAESYLFGAGAVAWGNGSHKDIQQTEVVRKGLSLAGEDILVNRKISILHPRGVKWVEPVAGTAKVFPSLTELETGTNWTRVYDPKAVRIVKFMFKIA
;
A
#
# COMPACT_ATOMS: atom_id res chain seq x y z
N MET A 1 3.57 -30.51 -3.28
CA MET A 1 4.04 -29.13 -3.09
C MET A 1 5.42 -29.01 -3.70
N PRO A 2 5.73 -27.95 -4.43
CA PRO A 2 7.09 -27.74 -4.92
C PRO A 2 8.02 -27.44 -3.74
N VAL A 3 9.10 -28.19 -3.64
CA VAL A 3 10.20 -28.00 -2.68
C VAL A 3 11.49 -27.97 -3.49
N THR A 4 12.48 -27.22 -3.05
CA THR A 4 13.81 -27.21 -3.67
C THR A 4 14.40 -28.62 -3.63
N ARG A 5 14.69 -29.19 -4.80
CA ARG A 5 15.22 -30.54 -4.98
C ARG A 5 16.68 -30.49 -5.42
N VAL A 6 17.34 -31.62 -5.43
CA VAL A 6 18.74 -31.74 -5.91
C VAL A 6 18.89 -31.25 -7.35
N THR A 7 17.84 -31.40 -8.17
CA THR A 7 17.82 -30.91 -9.58
C THR A 7 17.76 -29.40 -9.68
N ASP A 8 17.35 -28.72 -8.62
CA ASP A 8 17.15 -27.26 -8.60
C ASP A 8 18.40 -26.51 -8.09
N ILE A 9 19.45 -27.23 -7.74
CA ILE A 9 20.71 -26.69 -7.22
C ILE A 9 21.86 -27.04 -8.14
N ILE A 10 22.82 -26.10 -8.24
CA ILE A 10 24.10 -26.33 -8.91
C ILE A 10 25.04 -26.96 -7.88
N GLN A 11 25.62 -28.10 -8.23
CA GLN A 11 26.63 -28.76 -7.40
C GLN A 11 28.00 -28.17 -7.78
N PRO A 12 28.62 -27.35 -6.92
CA PRO A 12 29.96 -26.81 -7.23
C PRO A 12 31.04 -27.88 -7.07
N GLU A 13 31.98 -27.91 -7.97
CA GLU A 13 33.15 -28.81 -7.87
C GLU A 13 34.05 -28.40 -6.69
N VAL A 14 34.06 -27.12 -6.32
CA VAL A 14 34.78 -26.58 -5.19
C VAL A 14 33.76 -25.95 -4.25
N PHE A 15 33.89 -26.19 -2.95
CA PHE A 15 32.99 -25.59 -1.92
C PHE A 15 33.07 -24.05 -1.98
N THR A 16 32.05 -23.43 -2.54
CA THR A 16 31.88 -21.98 -2.60
C THR A 16 30.49 -21.65 -2.06
N PRO A 17 30.35 -20.75 -1.10
CA PRO A 17 29.03 -20.37 -0.59
C PRO A 17 28.17 -19.76 -1.72
N TYR A 18 26.90 -20.16 -1.78
CA TYR A 18 25.96 -19.60 -2.74
C TYR A 18 25.70 -18.11 -2.45
N ALA A 19 25.79 -17.30 -3.49
CA ALA A 19 25.33 -15.92 -3.41
C ALA A 19 23.80 -15.88 -3.42
N VAL A 20 23.21 -15.18 -2.46
CA VAL A 20 21.77 -14.96 -2.42
C VAL A 20 21.42 -13.84 -3.38
N GLN A 21 20.77 -14.16 -4.48
CA GLN A 21 20.21 -13.16 -5.39
C GLN A 21 18.98 -12.54 -4.73
N ARG A 22 19.06 -11.24 -4.47
CA ARG A 22 17.97 -10.46 -3.89
C ARG A 22 17.30 -9.63 -4.96
N THR A 23 15.99 -9.58 -4.94
CA THR A 23 15.24 -8.64 -5.76
C THR A 23 15.43 -7.25 -5.17
N MET A 24 15.83 -6.29 -6.00
CA MET A 24 16.18 -4.93 -5.57
C MET A 24 14.97 -3.99 -5.49
N GLU A 25 13.77 -4.52 -5.49
CA GLU A 25 12.58 -3.70 -5.25
C GLU A 25 12.56 -3.23 -3.78
N LEU A 26 12.51 -1.93 -3.61
CA LEU A 26 12.48 -1.30 -2.30
C LEU A 26 11.06 -0.87 -1.97
N SER A 27 10.58 -1.26 -0.80
CA SER A 27 9.26 -0.84 -0.30
C SER A 27 9.34 0.58 0.27
N GLU A 28 9.49 1.58 -0.59
CA GLU A 28 9.62 2.98 -0.17
C GLU A 28 8.29 3.59 0.29
N LEU A 29 7.15 3.16 -0.26
CA LEU A 29 5.83 3.69 0.08
C LEU A 29 5.49 3.51 1.57
N ILE A 30 5.79 2.35 2.13
CA ILE A 30 5.52 2.05 3.55
C ILE A 30 6.51 2.80 4.46
N GLN A 31 7.78 2.91 4.04
CA GLN A 31 8.83 3.58 4.82
C GLN A 31 8.75 5.10 4.77
N SER A 32 8.00 5.68 3.84
CA SER A 32 7.94 7.13 3.59
C SER A 32 7.13 7.93 4.62
N GLY A 33 6.39 7.26 5.53
CA GLY A 33 5.47 7.90 6.47
C GLY A 33 4.07 8.16 5.89
N VAL A 34 3.78 7.70 4.68
CA VAL A 34 2.43 7.66 4.10
C VAL A 34 1.54 6.70 4.88
N ALA A 35 2.09 5.54 5.25
CA ALA A 35 1.45 4.58 6.15
C ALA A 35 1.83 4.90 7.61
N GLU A 36 0.84 5.24 8.42
CA GLU A 36 1.02 5.48 9.84
C GLU A 36 0.86 4.17 10.62
N HIS A 37 1.96 3.75 11.25
CA HIS A 37 1.95 2.62 12.15
C HIS A 37 1.68 3.08 13.57
N ASN A 38 0.66 2.49 14.22
CA ASN A 38 0.30 2.80 15.59
C ASN A 38 0.01 1.50 16.34
N SER A 39 0.41 1.44 17.63
CA SER A 39 0.13 0.33 18.54
C SER A 39 -1.37 0.04 18.71
N GLU A 40 -2.23 1.03 18.52
CA GLU A 40 -3.67 0.86 18.52
C GLU A 40 -4.11 -0.02 17.33
N PHE A 41 -3.58 0.24 16.14
CA PHE A 41 -3.87 -0.61 14.96
C PHE A 41 -3.30 -2.02 15.11
N ASP A 42 -2.18 -2.21 15.81
CA ASP A 42 -1.65 -3.54 16.12
C ASP A 42 -2.60 -4.32 17.04
N SER A 43 -3.17 -3.66 18.05
CA SER A 43 -4.15 -4.27 18.95
C SER A 43 -5.44 -4.64 18.21
N LEU A 44 -5.92 -3.75 17.33
CA LEU A 44 -7.08 -4.01 16.48
C LEU A 44 -6.82 -5.14 15.48
N ALA A 45 -5.62 -5.18 14.88
CA ALA A 45 -5.22 -6.28 14.00
C ALA A 45 -5.18 -7.62 14.73
N SER A 46 -4.80 -7.63 16.00
CA SER A 46 -4.71 -8.85 16.83
C SER A 46 -6.06 -9.32 17.40
N GLY A 47 -7.09 -8.48 17.41
CA GLY A 47 -8.44 -8.83 17.89
C GLY A 47 -9.11 -9.96 17.08
N ALA A 48 -10.24 -10.46 17.55
CA ALA A 48 -10.94 -11.61 16.94
C ALA A 48 -11.73 -11.27 15.66
N ASN A 49 -12.16 -10.02 15.49
CA ASN A 49 -13.04 -9.63 14.38
C ASN A 49 -12.29 -9.49 13.07
N THR A 50 -12.93 -9.83 11.95
CA THR A 50 -12.39 -9.63 10.59
C THR A 50 -12.64 -8.23 10.05
N LEU A 51 -13.67 -7.54 10.54
CA LEU A 51 -14.01 -6.15 10.29
C LEU A 51 -13.69 -5.32 11.51
N ILE A 52 -13.13 -4.14 11.30
CA ILE A 52 -12.78 -3.19 12.36
C ILE A 52 -13.54 -1.92 12.10
N ASN A 53 -14.48 -1.61 12.99
CA ASN A 53 -15.27 -0.40 12.95
C ASN A 53 -14.55 0.69 13.73
N MET A 54 -14.30 1.81 13.08
CA MET A 54 -13.74 3.03 13.66
C MET A 54 -14.81 4.14 13.59
N PRO A 55 -15.67 4.25 14.61
CA PRO A 55 -16.73 5.24 14.60
C PRO A 55 -16.17 6.66 14.74
N PHE A 56 -16.81 7.62 14.06
CA PHE A 56 -16.49 9.03 14.18
C PHE A 56 -17.77 9.86 14.15
N TRP A 57 -17.70 11.06 14.68
CA TRP A 57 -18.78 12.04 14.60
C TRP A 57 -18.68 12.81 13.28
N GLU A 58 -19.82 13.03 12.65
CA GLU A 58 -19.92 13.90 11.48
C GLU A 58 -19.81 15.37 11.91
N ASP A 59 -19.42 16.23 10.99
CA ASP A 59 -19.28 17.66 11.26
C ASP A 59 -20.67 18.32 11.43
N LEU A 60 -20.69 19.42 12.18
CA LEU A 60 -21.90 20.22 12.34
C LEU A 60 -22.15 21.00 11.05
N THR A 61 -23.36 20.86 10.52
CA THR A 61 -23.78 21.52 9.27
C THR A 61 -25.01 22.40 9.56
N GLY A 62 -25.17 23.44 8.74
CA GLY A 62 -26.28 24.40 8.81
C GLY A 62 -25.80 25.82 8.97
N ASP A 63 -26.62 26.76 8.57
CA ASP A 63 -26.33 28.18 8.69
C ASP A 63 -26.69 28.66 10.11
N PRO A 64 -25.95 29.63 10.68
CA PRO A 64 -26.27 30.22 11.96
C PRO A 64 -27.55 31.04 11.87
N GLU A 65 -28.41 30.89 12.86
CA GLU A 65 -29.61 31.70 12.98
C GLU A 65 -29.26 33.09 13.52
N VAL A 66 -29.97 34.11 13.02
CA VAL A 66 -29.82 35.47 13.53
C VAL A 66 -30.54 35.58 14.85
N MET A 67 -29.88 36.14 15.89
CA MET A 67 -30.50 36.36 17.19
C MET A 67 -31.63 37.40 17.09
N ASP A 68 -32.78 37.04 17.61
CA ASP A 68 -33.94 37.91 17.77
C ASP A 68 -34.43 37.82 19.22
N ASP A 69 -35.23 38.80 19.68
CA ASP A 69 -35.78 38.87 21.03
C ASP A 69 -37.04 38.02 21.19
N ASP A 70 -37.62 37.54 20.08
CA ASP A 70 -38.83 36.69 20.08
C ASP A 70 -38.60 35.48 19.14
N GLY A 71 -38.45 34.29 19.73
CA GLY A 71 -38.30 33.06 19.02
C GLY A 71 -37.43 32.02 19.76
N GLU A 72 -37.54 30.77 19.35
CA GLU A 72 -36.73 29.66 19.83
C GLU A 72 -35.88 29.09 18.68
N THR A 73 -34.57 28.84 18.92
CA THR A 73 -33.72 28.14 17.96
C THR A 73 -34.10 26.66 17.84
N ALA A 74 -34.07 26.13 16.63
CA ALA A 74 -34.26 24.70 16.40
C ALA A 74 -32.94 23.93 16.59
N PRO A 75 -32.81 23.11 17.65
CA PRO A 75 -31.58 22.36 17.87
C PRO A 75 -31.36 21.33 16.76
N GLY A 76 -30.18 21.38 16.13
CA GLY A 76 -29.71 20.34 15.21
C GLY A 76 -29.21 19.10 15.98
N ASN A 77 -29.08 17.99 15.28
CA ASN A 77 -28.48 16.78 15.81
C ASN A 77 -27.12 16.51 15.09
N ILE A 78 -26.20 15.88 15.81
CA ILE A 78 -24.96 15.41 15.26
C ILE A 78 -25.12 13.97 14.75
N GLY A 79 -24.72 13.70 13.52
CA GLY A 79 -24.64 12.35 12.94
C GLY A 79 -23.38 11.61 13.38
N SER A 80 -23.42 10.30 13.30
CA SER A 80 -22.23 9.45 13.45
C SER A 80 -22.13 8.48 12.28
N SER A 81 -20.93 8.26 11.80
CA SER A 81 -20.62 7.28 10.77
C SER A 81 -19.45 6.42 11.20
N ALA A 82 -19.11 5.38 10.43
CA ALA A 82 -17.99 4.50 10.76
C ALA A 82 -17.13 4.29 9.55
N ASP A 83 -15.84 4.47 9.74
CA ASP A 83 -14.80 3.97 8.87
C ASP A 83 -14.59 2.48 9.18
N VAL A 84 -14.62 1.62 8.16
CA VAL A 84 -14.57 0.17 8.34
C VAL A 84 -13.37 -0.41 7.61
N ALA A 85 -12.39 -0.84 8.38
CA ALA A 85 -11.23 -1.53 7.85
C ALA A 85 -11.46 -3.05 7.80
N ARG A 86 -10.90 -3.68 6.78
CA ARG A 86 -10.86 -5.14 6.64
C ARG A 86 -9.49 -5.67 7.04
N LYS A 87 -9.47 -6.73 7.86
CA LYS A 87 -8.24 -7.46 8.14
C LYS A 87 -7.79 -8.25 6.94
N LEU A 88 -6.48 -8.27 6.74
CA LEU A 88 -5.78 -8.98 5.70
C LEU A 88 -5.02 -10.14 6.33
N GLY A 89 -5.15 -11.32 5.75
CA GLY A 89 -4.46 -12.51 6.21
C GLY A 89 -3.83 -13.25 5.05
N PHE A 90 -2.50 -13.28 5.02
CA PHE A 90 -1.75 -13.94 3.96
C PHE A 90 -0.80 -15.00 4.53
N VAL A 91 -0.59 -16.07 3.76
CA VAL A 91 0.36 -17.13 4.10
C VAL A 91 1.24 -17.44 2.91
N LYS A 92 2.52 -17.65 3.18
CA LYS A 92 3.47 -18.18 2.20
C LYS A 92 4.32 -19.25 2.85
N SER A 93 4.63 -20.30 2.09
CA SER A 93 5.51 -21.37 2.55
C SER A 93 6.53 -21.69 1.47
N TYR A 94 7.76 -21.97 1.92
CA TYR A 94 8.84 -22.49 1.12
C TYR A 94 9.44 -23.70 1.83
N GLY A 95 9.88 -24.69 1.07
CA GLY A 95 10.49 -25.87 1.63
C GLY A 95 11.81 -26.20 0.96
N ALA A 96 12.67 -26.84 1.71
CA ALA A 96 13.92 -27.38 1.23
C ALA A 96 14.08 -28.84 1.65
N ASN A 97 14.77 -29.60 0.81
CA ASN A 97 15.13 -30.97 1.09
C ASN A 97 16.50 -31.01 1.79
N ALA A 98 16.61 -31.75 2.88
CA ALA A 98 17.86 -31.88 3.64
C ALA A 98 19.02 -32.42 2.79
N LEU A 99 18.74 -33.34 1.85
CA LEU A 99 19.76 -33.84 0.93
C LEU A 99 20.34 -32.73 0.02
N SER A 100 19.51 -31.73 -0.35
CA SER A 100 19.97 -30.59 -1.13
C SER A 100 20.99 -29.75 -0.34
N ALA A 101 20.81 -29.59 0.97
CA ALA A 101 21.76 -28.88 1.82
C ALA A 101 23.12 -29.60 1.87
N VAL A 102 23.09 -30.92 2.00
CA VAL A 102 24.33 -31.74 2.04
C VAL A 102 25.11 -31.65 0.74
N LEU A 103 24.41 -31.69 -0.41
CA LEU A 103 25.07 -31.72 -1.72
C LEU A 103 25.46 -30.33 -2.22
N SER A 104 24.77 -29.27 -1.81
CA SER A 104 25.11 -27.89 -2.17
C SER A 104 26.24 -27.32 -1.32
N GLY A 105 26.43 -27.87 -0.12
CA GLY A 105 27.37 -27.32 0.86
C GLY A 105 26.92 -26.01 1.51
N ASP A 106 25.64 -25.61 1.33
CA ASP A 106 25.02 -24.44 1.94
C ASP A 106 23.63 -24.82 2.49
N ASP A 107 23.08 -24.00 3.37
CA ASP A 107 21.78 -24.23 4.02
C ASP A 107 20.66 -23.47 3.31
N PRO A 108 19.85 -24.14 2.44
CA PRO A 108 18.75 -23.51 1.74
C PRO A 108 17.67 -22.96 2.68
N MET A 109 17.48 -23.57 3.88
CA MET A 109 16.46 -23.10 4.83
C MET A 109 16.87 -21.75 5.44
N LYS A 110 18.16 -21.54 5.70
CA LYS A 110 18.67 -20.23 6.12
C LYS A 110 18.48 -19.18 5.04
N ALA A 111 18.82 -19.51 3.80
CA ALA A 111 18.59 -18.59 2.67
C ALA A 111 17.11 -18.22 2.51
N ILE A 112 16.19 -19.18 2.66
CA ILE A 112 14.74 -18.94 2.64
C ILE A 112 14.34 -18.00 3.78
N ALA A 113 14.83 -18.20 5.01
CA ALA A 113 14.51 -17.35 6.15
C ALA A 113 15.00 -15.91 5.95
N ASP A 114 16.21 -15.73 5.42
CA ASP A 114 16.79 -14.40 5.14
C ASP A 114 16.03 -13.64 4.04
N LEU A 115 15.45 -14.37 3.07
CA LEU A 115 14.68 -13.77 1.98
C LEU A 115 13.24 -13.44 2.36
N PHE A 116 12.67 -14.09 3.39
CA PHE A 116 11.28 -13.87 3.76
C PHE A 116 10.96 -12.42 4.17
N ALA A 117 11.88 -11.74 4.86
CA ALA A 117 11.68 -10.35 5.25
C ALA A 117 11.47 -9.45 4.02
N LYS A 118 12.36 -9.57 3.03
CA LYS A 118 12.28 -8.82 1.76
C LYS A 118 11.07 -9.19 0.92
N TYR A 119 10.68 -10.47 0.95
CA TYR A 119 9.46 -10.93 0.29
C TYR A 119 8.22 -10.20 0.83
N TRP A 120 8.06 -10.12 2.17
CA TRP A 120 6.90 -9.46 2.76
C TRP A 120 6.89 -7.95 2.56
N GLU A 121 8.04 -7.28 2.55
CA GLU A 121 8.13 -5.86 2.21
C GLU A 121 7.49 -5.60 0.83
N ARG A 122 7.88 -6.36 -0.19
CA ARG A 122 7.30 -6.25 -1.54
C ARG A 122 5.81 -6.58 -1.58
N GLN A 123 5.40 -7.63 -0.84
CA GLN A 123 3.99 -8.02 -0.81
C GLN A 123 3.10 -6.95 -0.15
N TYR A 124 3.55 -6.32 0.92
CA TYR A 124 2.81 -5.22 1.54
C TYR A 124 2.65 -4.02 0.59
N GLN A 125 3.68 -3.72 -0.18
CA GLN A 125 3.61 -2.67 -1.20
C GLN A 125 2.60 -3.03 -2.29
N GLN A 126 2.63 -4.25 -2.80
CA GLN A 126 1.64 -4.72 -3.78
C GLN A 126 0.21 -4.71 -3.21
N ILE A 127 0.02 -5.13 -1.97
CA ILE A 127 -1.27 -5.07 -1.28
C ILE A 127 -1.77 -3.63 -1.17
N LEU A 128 -0.88 -2.68 -0.85
CA LEU A 128 -1.23 -1.26 -0.77
C LEU A 128 -1.68 -0.74 -2.13
N LEU A 129 -0.95 -1.03 -3.20
CA LEU A 129 -1.31 -0.60 -4.55
C LEU A 129 -2.64 -1.22 -5.00
N SER A 130 -2.85 -2.53 -4.82
CA SER A 130 -4.12 -3.20 -5.12
C SER A 130 -5.29 -2.59 -4.31
N THR A 131 -5.05 -2.21 -3.05
CA THR A 131 -6.07 -1.53 -2.23
C THR A 131 -6.39 -0.14 -2.78
N LEU A 132 -5.38 0.64 -3.17
CA LEU A 132 -5.57 1.96 -3.77
C LEU A 132 -6.30 1.87 -5.10
N ASP A 133 -5.94 0.90 -5.95
CA ASP A 133 -6.63 0.68 -7.23
C ASP A 133 -8.12 0.40 -7.03
N GLY A 134 -8.47 -0.44 -6.06
CA GLY A 134 -9.87 -0.69 -5.72
C GLY A 134 -10.59 0.53 -5.15
N VAL A 135 -9.96 1.26 -4.24
CA VAL A 135 -10.51 2.50 -3.69
C VAL A 135 -10.79 3.52 -4.78
N PHE A 136 -9.86 3.73 -5.71
CA PHE A 136 -10.04 4.68 -6.81
C PHE A 136 -10.91 4.14 -7.97
N ALA A 137 -11.13 2.83 -8.05
CA ALA A 137 -12.15 2.25 -8.93
C ALA A 137 -13.58 2.46 -8.40
N SER A 138 -13.75 2.88 -7.14
CA SER A 138 -15.05 3.21 -6.58
C SER A 138 -15.61 4.52 -7.15
N ALA A 139 -16.88 4.52 -7.56
CA ALA A 139 -17.56 5.71 -8.05
C ALA A 139 -17.56 6.87 -7.04
N THR A 140 -17.52 6.58 -5.74
CA THR A 140 -17.52 7.59 -4.68
C THR A 140 -16.19 8.35 -4.56
N MET A 141 -15.12 7.86 -5.22
CA MET A 141 -13.79 8.48 -5.25
C MET A 141 -13.50 9.25 -6.54
N ALA A 142 -14.44 9.33 -7.47
CA ALA A 142 -14.24 10.00 -8.78
C ALA A 142 -13.78 11.47 -8.64
N GLU A 143 -14.23 12.19 -7.62
CA GLU A 143 -13.82 13.57 -7.35
C GLU A 143 -12.31 13.69 -7.00
N LYS A 144 -11.69 12.60 -6.55
CA LYS A 144 -10.28 12.53 -6.17
C LYS A 144 -9.37 12.02 -7.28
N ILE A 145 -9.92 11.82 -8.47
CA ILE A 145 -9.16 11.44 -9.66
C ILE A 145 -8.96 12.67 -10.52
N HIS A 146 -7.72 12.92 -10.92
CA HIS A 146 -7.38 13.87 -11.96
C HIS A 146 -6.80 13.10 -13.14
N ASP A 147 -7.59 12.96 -14.19
CA ASP A 147 -7.21 12.23 -15.39
C ASP A 147 -7.06 13.19 -16.57
N ILE A 148 -5.86 13.28 -17.10
CA ILE A 148 -5.52 14.06 -18.30
C ILE A 148 -5.05 13.18 -19.46
N THR A 149 -5.12 11.86 -19.34
CA THR A 149 -4.62 10.92 -20.36
C THR A 149 -5.37 11.01 -21.68
N ALA A 150 -6.64 11.43 -21.65
CA ALA A 150 -7.47 11.63 -22.85
C ALA A 150 -7.16 12.94 -23.58
N LEU A 151 -6.42 13.88 -22.96
CA LEU A 151 -6.05 15.13 -23.60
C LEU A 151 -4.98 14.91 -24.69
N VAL A 152 -4.82 15.90 -25.57
CA VAL A 152 -3.92 15.79 -26.73
C VAL A 152 -2.67 16.65 -26.53
N GLY A 153 -1.52 16.13 -26.96
CA GLY A 153 -0.25 16.85 -26.93
C GLY A 153 0.23 17.17 -25.53
N ASN A 154 0.82 18.33 -25.33
CA ASN A 154 1.42 18.72 -24.05
C ASN A 154 0.43 18.84 -22.88
N LEU A 155 -0.88 18.90 -23.16
CA LEU A 155 -1.91 18.95 -22.12
C LEU A 155 -2.09 17.61 -21.40
N ALA A 156 -1.70 16.51 -22.03
CA ALA A 156 -1.72 15.18 -21.43
C ALA A 156 -0.44 14.88 -20.60
N LEU A 157 0.60 15.71 -20.74
CA LEU A 157 1.88 15.46 -20.12
C LEU A 157 1.92 15.97 -18.68
N ILE A 158 2.63 15.20 -17.82
CA ILE A 158 2.92 15.67 -16.47
C ILE A 158 3.83 16.89 -16.51
N GLY A 159 3.46 17.91 -15.75
CA GLY A 159 4.22 19.16 -15.61
C GLY A 159 3.80 19.92 -14.37
N GLY A 160 4.43 21.06 -14.09
CA GLY A 160 4.11 21.86 -12.91
C GLY A 160 2.64 22.32 -12.87
N SER A 161 2.07 22.77 -14.00
CA SER A 161 0.68 23.21 -14.07
C SER A 161 -0.31 22.08 -13.84
N THR A 162 -0.15 20.96 -14.55
CA THR A 162 -1.05 19.80 -14.43
C THR A 162 -0.97 19.14 -13.05
N PHE A 163 0.20 19.20 -12.40
CA PHE A 163 0.35 18.75 -11.02
C PHE A 163 -0.37 19.66 -10.03
N ILE A 164 -0.34 20.99 -10.23
CA ILE A 164 -1.10 21.94 -9.41
C ILE A 164 -2.59 21.67 -9.54
N ASP A 165 -3.09 21.39 -10.75
CA ASP A 165 -4.49 21.01 -10.98
C ASP A 165 -4.86 19.71 -10.26
N ALA A 166 -3.96 18.72 -10.23
CA ALA A 166 -4.15 17.50 -9.46
C ALA A 166 -4.23 17.78 -7.95
N THR A 167 -3.35 18.64 -7.40
CA THR A 167 -3.42 19.02 -5.98
C THR A 167 -4.69 19.80 -5.65
N GLN A 168 -5.24 20.56 -6.61
CA GLN A 168 -6.48 21.33 -6.43
C GLN A 168 -7.71 20.44 -6.19
N LYS A 169 -7.65 19.13 -6.46
CA LYS A 169 -8.69 18.17 -6.05
C LYS A 169 -8.89 18.10 -4.53
N MET A 170 -7.95 18.63 -3.73
CA MET A 170 -8.08 18.80 -2.28
C MET A 170 -8.68 20.15 -1.88
N GLY A 171 -8.90 21.07 -2.85
CA GLY A 171 -9.36 22.42 -2.56
C GLY A 171 -8.37 23.19 -1.67
N ASP A 172 -8.86 23.78 -0.60
CA ASP A 172 -8.09 24.51 0.40
C ASP A 172 -7.17 23.61 1.27
N ALA A 173 -7.45 22.31 1.32
CA ALA A 173 -6.66 21.32 2.06
C ALA A 173 -5.44 20.77 1.26
N LYS A 174 -5.08 21.36 0.09
CA LYS A 174 -3.98 20.88 -0.77
C LYS A 174 -2.61 20.83 -0.07
N ASP A 175 -2.39 21.67 0.92
CA ASP A 175 -1.11 21.71 1.67
C ASP A 175 -0.94 20.52 2.62
N LEU A 176 -2.01 19.77 2.89
CA LEU A 176 -1.93 18.51 3.62
C LEU A 176 -1.27 17.38 2.83
N LEU A 177 -1.17 17.51 1.49
CA LEU A 177 -0.44 16.57 0.67
C LEU A 177 1.06 16.79 0.84
N THR A 178 1.80 15.75 1.23
CA THR A 178 3.23 15.84 1.58
C THR A 178 4.12 15.01 0.67
N ALA A 179 3.58 13.96 0.03
CA ALA A 179 4.33 13.04 -0.79
C ALA A 179 3.61 12.71 -2.11
N VAL A 180 4.37 12.32 -3.11
CA VAL A 180 3.88 11.80 -4.38
C VAL A 180 4.63 10.51 -4.71
N SER A 181 3.89 9.44 -5.01
CA SER A 181 4.47 8.21 -5.55
C SER A 181 4.40 8.20 -7.06
N MET A 182 5.44 7.70 -7.71
CA MET A 182 5.51 7.60 -9.17
C MET A 182 6.45 6.48 -9.62
N HIS A 183 6.24 6.00 -10.84
CA HIS A 183 7.14 5.04 -11.48
C HIS A 183 8.50 5.68 -11.81
N SER A 184 9.60 4.90 -11.82
CA SER A 184 10.95 5.40 -12.11
C SER A 184 11.07 6.06 -13.48
N ALA A 185 10.31 5.62 -14.49
CA ALA A 185 10.27 6.27 -15.79
C ALA A 185 9.73 7.71 -15.73
N VAL A 186 8.73 7.96 -14.86
CA VAL A 186 8.16 9.29 -14.63
C VAL A 186 9.17 10.18 -13.91
N GLU A 187 9.83 9.65 -12.90
CA GLU A 187 10.92 10.36 -12.19
C GLU A 187 12.03 10.76 -13.14
N ALA A 188 12.48 9.82 -14.00
CA ALA A 188 13.51 10.10 -15.00
C ALA A 188 13.06 11.17 -16.02
N TYR A 189 11.78 11.16 -16.45
CA TYR A 189 11.23 12.18 -17.32
C TYR A 189 11.21 13.57 -16.66
N LEU A 190 10.77 13.66 -15.41
CA LEU A 190 10.76 14.92 -14.65
C LEU A 190 12.18 15.42 -14.37
N ALA A 191 13.13 14.54 -14.10
CA ALA A 191 14.53 14.90 -13.91
C ALA A 191 15.17 15.44 -15.18
N LYS A 192 14.87 14.87 -16.36
CA LYS A 192 15.33 15.38 -17.67
C LYS A 192 14.81 16.79 -17.96
N ASN A 193 13.64 17.14 -17.42
CA ASN A 193 13.05 18.48 -17.59
C ASN A 193 13.38 19.42 -16.43
N ASP A 194 14.37 19.12 -15.59
CA ASP A 194 14.80 19.92 -14.44
C ASP A 194 13.68 20.27 -13.43
N MET A 195 12.65 19.40 -13.34
CA MET A 195 11.50 19.62 -12.46
C MET A 195 11.67 19.00 -11.08
N ILE A 196 12.64 18.08 -10.91
CA ILE A 196 12.93 17.46 -9.62
C ILE A 196 14.04 18.24 -8.92
N GLN A 197 13.76 18.63 -7.69
CA GLN A 197 14.73 19.28 -6.82
C GLN A 197 15.23 18.30 -5.77
N THR A 198 16.51 18.33 -5.47
CA THR A 198 17.10 17.56 -4.38
C THR A 198 17.34 18.49 -3.20
N VAL A 199 16.64 18.24 -2.11
CA VAL A 199 16.80 18.99 -0.86
C VAL A 199 17.63 18.15 0.11
N GLU A 200 18.72 18.71 0.64
CA GLU A 200 19.48 18.07 1.71
C GLU A 200 18.87 18.43 3.06
N ASP A 201 18.51 17.44 3.85
CA ASP A 201 18.13 17.69 5.23
C ASP A 201 19.38 18.09 6.03
N SER A 202 19.33 19.26 6.62
CA SER A 202 20.46 19.86 7.35
C SER A 202 20.92 19.04 8.56
N LYS A 203 20.06 18.19 9.12
CA LYS A 203 20.35 17.36 10.29
C LYS A 203 20.87 15.96 9.94
N SER A 204 20.20 15.29 8.99
CA SER A 204 20.50 13.89 8.64
C SER A 204 21.41 13.73 7.42
N LYS A 205 21.69 14.81 6.67
CA LYS A 205 22.40 14.82 5.37
C LYS A 205 21.80 13.87 4.33
N ILE A 206 20.54 13.45 4.51
CA ILE A 206 19.82 12.64 3.57
C ILE A 206 19.34 13.55 2.42
N ARG A 207 19.60 13.11 1.20
CA ARG A 207 19.11 13.78 0.00
C ARG A 207 17.70 13.29 -0.31
N ILE A 208 16.72 14.21 -0.21
CA ILE A 208 15.33 13.92 -0.51
C ILE A 208 14.99 14.55 -1.85
N LYS A 209 14.52 13.75 -2.80
CA LYS A 209 13.98 14.26 -4.06
C LYS A 209 12.60 14.87 -3.80
N THR A 210 12.37 16.06 -4.34
CA THR A 210 11.08 16.74 -4.24
C THR A 210 10.60 17.20 -5.60
N PHE A 211 9.30 17.09 -5.83
CA PHE A 211 8.61 17.63 -6.98
C PHE A 211 7.53 18.60 -6.50
N MET A 212 7.62 19.86 -6.91
CA MET A 212 6.72 20.93 -6.47
C MET A 212 6.53 20.98 -4.93
N GLY A 213 7.63 20.80 -4.19
CA GLY A 213 7.63 20.80 -2.72
C GLY A 213 7.08 19.54 -2.04
N LYS A 214 6.71 18.51 -2.81
CA LYS A 214 6.26 17.21 -2.28
C LYS A 214 7.39 16.19 -2.40
N ARG A 215 7.58 15.35 -1.37
CA ARG A 215 8.56 14.26 -1.39
C ARG A 215 8.22 13.28 -2.50
N VAL A 216 9.19 12.95 -3.34
CA VAL A 216 9.05 11.91 -4.39
C VAL A 216 9.38 10.56 -3.82
N ILE A 217 8.48 9.61 -4.03
CA ILE A 217 8.64 8.18 -3.70
C ILE A 217 8.63 7.44 -5.03
N VAL A 218 9.73 6.77 -5.35
CA VAL A 218 9.86 6.03 -6.60
C VAL A 218 9.54 4.57 -6.37
N ASP A 219 8.64 4.02 -7.20
CA ASP A 219 8.18 2.65 -7.09
C ASP A 219 7.87 2.08 -8.47
N ASP A 220 8.62 1.08 -8.89
CA ASP A 220 8.44 0.43 -10.19
C ASP A 220 7.23 -0.51 -10.26
N SER A 221 6.56 -0.76 -9.13
CA SER A 221 5.28 -1.48 -9.10
C SER A 221 4.09 -0.59 -9.50
N MET A 222 4.29 0.73 -9.62
CA MET A 222 3.27 1.66 -10.09
C MET A 222 2.92 1.42 -11.57
N ALA A 223 1.65 1.64 -11.92
CA ALA A 223 1.19 1.45 -13.30
C ALA A 223 1.89 2.41 -14.27
N PHE A 224 2.56 1.84 -15.25
CA PHE A 224 3.20 2.55 -16.36
C PHE A 224 3.09 1.72 -17.64
N ASP A 225 2.53 2.32 -18.68
CA ASP A 225 2.45 1.74 -20.02
C ASP A 225 3.52 2.37 -20.93
N SER A 226 4.54 1.63 -21.23
CA SER A 226 5.66 2.08 -22.07
C SER A 226 5.26 2.29 -23.54
N ALA A 227 4.14 1.73 -24.02
CA ALA A 227 3.68 1.88 -25.39
C ALA A 227 2.94 3.20 -25.62
N THR A 228 2.15 3.64 -24.63
CA THR A 228 1.35 4.87 -24.71
C THR A 228 1.96 6.03 -23.92
N GLY A 229 2.97 5.76 -23.08
CA GLY A 229 3.51 6.71 -22.12
C GLY A 229 2.56 7.01 -20.95
N ALA A 230 1.43 6.32 -20.84
CA ALA A 230 0.46 6.55 -19.77
C ALA A 230 1.02 6.06 -18.42
N ALA A 231 0.86 6.88 -17.39
CA ALA A 231 1.33 6.61 -16.05
C ALA A 231 0.33 7.09 -15.01
N GLU A 232 0.42 6.49 -13.83
CA GLU A 232 -0.35 6.86 -12.66
C GLU A 232 0.57 7.30 -11.53
N SER A 233 0.10 8.25 -10.75
CA SER A 233 0.77 8.71 -9.53
C SER A 233 -0.27 8.91 -8.43
N TYR A 234 0.10 8.60 -7.20
CA TYR A 234 -0.71 8.90 -6.04
C TYR A 234 -0.06 10.01 -5.22
N LEU A 235 -0.85 11.03 -4.89
CA LEU A 235 -0.45 12.07 -3.96
C LEU A 235 -1.00 11.72 -2.59
N PHE A 236 -0.16 11.76 -1.57
CA PHE A 236 -0.49 11.37 -0.21
C PHE A 236 -0.29 12.52 0.78
N GLY A 237 -1.20 12.61 1.74
CA GLY A 237 -0.93 13.35 2.97
C GLY A 237 -0.30 12.47 4.04
N ALA A 238 0.22 13.07 5.09
CA ALA A 238 0.75 12.36 6.22
C ALA A 238 -0.36 11.53 6.90
N GLY A 239 -0.06 10.26 7.21
CA GLY A 239 -1.00 9.34 7.85
C GLY A 239 -2.24 9.02 7.00
N ALA A 240 -2.14 9.09 5.66
CA ALA A 240 -3.25 8.81 4.76
C ALA A 240 -3.69 7.34 4.79
N VAL A 241 -2.79 6.43 5.17
CA VAL A 241 -3.04 5.00 5.28
C VAL A 241 -2.76 4.55 6.72
N ALA A 242 -3.70 3.84 7.31
CA ALA A 242 -3.53 3.18 8.60
C ALA A 242 -2.87 1.82 8.40
N TRP A 243 -1.81 1.55 9.14
CA TRP A 243 -1.10 0.27 9.11
C TRP A 243 -0.94 -0.32 10.49
N GLY A 244 -1.29 -1.61 10.64
CA GLY A 244 -1.10 -2.37 11.86
C GLY A 244 -0.76 -3.82 11.58
N ASN A 245 0.14 -4.38 12.40
CA ASN A 245 0.52 -5.79 12.35
C ASN A 245 -0.17 -6.56 13.46
N GLY A 246 -0.98 -7.56 13.09
CA GLY A 246 -1.64 -8.42 14.03
C GLY A 246 -0.76 -9.61 14.46
N SER A 247 -0.83 -9.93 15.74
CA SER A 247 -0.32 -11.20 16.26
C SER A 247 -1.43 -11.86 17.08
N HIS A 248 -1.79 -13.08 16.76
CA HIS A 248 -2.77 -13.85 17.52
C HIS A 248 -2.07 -15.02 18.21
N LYS A 249 -2.35 -15.22 19.49
CA LYS A 249 -1.70 -16.27 20.31
C LYS A 249 -1.90 -17.69 19.76
N ASP A 250 -3.04 -17.93 19.08
CA ASP A 250 -3.40 -19.24 18.54
C ASP A 250 -2.92 -19.45 17.10
N ILE A 251 -2.33 -18.43 16.46
CA ILE A 251 -1.78 -18.49 15.12
C ILE A 251 -0.28 -18.27 15.17
N GLN A 252 0.48 -19.36 15.02
CA GLN A 252 1.94 -19.26 14.96
C GLN A 252 2.34 -18.57 13.65
N GLN A 253 2.95 -17.39 13.77
CA GLN A 253 3.34 -16.58 12.62
C GLN A 253 4.41 -17.25 11.76
N THR A 254 5.37 -17.89 12.40
CA THR A 254 6.45 -18.61 11.73
C THR A 254 6.55 -20.00 12.30
N GLU A 255 6.48 -21.00 11.45
CA GLU A 255 6.47 -22.41 11.82
C GLU A 255 7.33 -23.21 10.84
N VAL A 256 8.15 -24.10 11.35
CA VAL A 256 8.87 -25.08 10.53
C VAL A 256 8.19 -26.44 10.68
N VAL A 257 7.67 -26.94 9.57
CA VAL A 257 7.01 -28.24 9.51
C VAL A 257 7.93 -29.23 8.82
N ARG A 258 8.32 -30.28 9.55
CA ARG A 258 9.13 -31.36 9.01
C ARG A 258 8.26 -32.52 8.52
N LYS A 259 8.45 -32.93 7.28
CA LYS A 259 7.87 -34.16 6.74
C LYS A 259 8.76 -35.36 7.09
N GLY A 260 8.43 -36.03 8.20
CA GLY A 260 9.22 -37.17 8.70
C GLY A 260 9.25 -38.41 7.79
N LEU A 261 8.27 -38.55 6.89
CA LEU A 261 8.20 -39.68 5.95
C LEU A 261 8.86 -39.38 4.58
N SER A 262 9.44 -38.21 4.39
CA SER A 262 10.22 -37.90 3.19
C SER A 262 11.56 -38.63 3.23
N LEU A 263 11.91 -39.37 2.17
CA LEU A 263 13.17 -40.15 2.09
C LEU A 263 14.41 -39.27 2.27
N ALA A 264 14.36 -38.03 1.83
CA ALA A 264 15.49 -37.10 1.88
C ALA A 264 15.36 -36.04 2.98
N GLY A 265 14.31 -36.11 3.80
CA GLY A 265 13.97 -35.10 4.82
C GLY A 265 13.53 -33.77 4.16
N GLU A 266 12.27 -33.40 4.30
CA GLU A 266 11.76 -32.10 3.82
C GLU A 266 11.39 -31.23 5.02
N ASP A 267 11.96 -30.05 5.08
CA ASP A 267 11.59 -29.00 6.04
C ASP A 267 10.87 -27.88 5.29
N ILE A 268 9.72 -27.44 5.79
CA ILE A 268 8.86 -26.43 5.18
C ILE A 268 8.73 -25.28 6.18
N LEU A 269 9.21 -24.11 5.80
CA LEU A 269 9.02 -22.87 6.55
C LEU A 269 7.70 -22.24 6.12
N VAL A 270 6.75 -22.14 7.02
CA VAL A 270 5.45 -21.49 6.81
C VAL A 270 5.48 -20.15 7.54
N ASN A 271 5.17 -19.08 6.82
CA ASN A 271 5.05 -17.75 7.41
C ASN A 271 3.66 -17.18 7.14
N ARG A 272 2.98 -16.79 8.23
CA ARG A 272 1.62 -16.24 8.23
C ARG A 272 1.68 -14.80 8.70
N LYS A 273 1.00 -13.90 8.00
CA LYS A 273 0.89 -12.48 8.35
C LYS A 273 -0.57 -12.09 8.43
N ILE A 274 -0.92 -11.43 9.52
CA ILE A 274 -2.20 -10.76 9.71
C ILE A 274 -1.88 -9.29 9.84
N SER A 275 -2.56 -8.44 9.07
CA SER A 275 -2.32 -7.02 9.08
C SER A 275 -3.60 -6.23 8.78
N ILE A 276 -3.56 -4.96 9.09
CA ILE A 276 -4.50 -3.95 8.59
C ILE A 276 -3.68 -3.04 7.70
N LEU A 277 -4.18 -2.76 6.52
CA LEU A 277 -3.65 -1.76 5.62
C LEU A 277 -4.84 -1.05 4.99
N HIS A 278 -5.18 0.11 5.53
CA HIS A 278 -6.47 0.74 5.26
C HIS A 278 -6.31 2.24 4.97
N PRO A 279 -6.70 2.71 3.76
CA PRO A 279 -6.77 4.13 3.46
C PRO A 279 -7.87 4.79 4.30
N ARG A 280 -7.53 5.84 5.04
CA ARG A 280 -8.47 6.51 5.94
C ARG A 280 -9.56 7.27 5.17
N GLY A 281 -10.77 7.18 5.67
CA GLY A 281 -11.94 7.88 5.13
C GLY A 281 -12.70 7.09 4.07
N VAL A 282 -12.36 5.82 3.88
CA VAL A 282 -13.11 4.89 3.05
C VAL A 282 -13.50 3.67 3.89
N LYS A 283 -14.62 3.05 3.59
CA LYS A 283 -15.03 1.81 4.26
C LYS A 283 -15.02 0.63 3.30
N TRP A 284 -14.63 -0.51 3.82
CA TRP A 284 -14.86 -1.78 3.16
C TRP A 284 -16.35 -2.14 3.18
N VAL A 285 -16.87 -2.53 2.04
CA VAL A 285 -18.23 -3.07 1.87
C VAL A 285 -18.08 -4.54 1.51
N GLU A 286 -18.66 -5.43 2.31
CA GLU A 286 -18.62 -6.86 1.99
C GLU A 286 -19.32 -7.11 0.66
N PRO A 287 -18.70 -7.87 -0.26
CA PRO A 287 -19.35 -8.32 -1.48
C PRO A 287 -20.66 -9.05 -1.17
N VAL A 288 -21.69 -8.87 -1.98
CA VAL A 288 -23.01 -9.53 -1.79
C VAL A 288 -22.89 -11.05 -1.71
N ALA A 289 -21.94 -11.63 -2.45
CA ALA A 289 -21.64 -13.08 -2.41
C ALA A 289 -20.71 -13.48 -1.25
N GLY A 290 -20.28 -12.52 -0.40
CA GLY A 290 -19.20 -12.69 0.56
C GLY A 290 -17.82 -12.74 -0.12
N THR A 291 -16.75 -12.68 0.68
CA THR A 291 -15.39 -12.94 0.19
C THR A 291 -15.21 -14.44 -0.09
N ALA A 292 -14.44 -14.78 -1.13
CA ALA A 292 -14.16 -16.17 -1.49
C ALA A 292 -13.48 -16.97 -0.36
N LYS A 293 -12.77 -16.25 0.53
CA LYS A 293 -12.10 -16.79 1.73
C LYS A 293 -12.37 -15.89 2.92
N VAL A 294 -11.97 -16.35 4.11
CA VAL A 294 -12.08 -15.57 5.36
C VAL A 294 -11.43 -14.19 5.26
N PHE A 295 -10.32 -14.08 4.54
CA PHE A 295 -9.64 -12.82 4.24
C PHE A 295 -9.73 -12.51 2.75
N PRO A 296 -9.80 -11.22 2.36
CA PRO A 296 -9.92 -10.83 0.97
C PRO A 296 -8.65 -11.18 0.18
N SER A 297 -8.84 -11.54 -1.08
CA SER A 297 -7.77 -11.70 -2.07
C SER A 297 -7.37 -10.33 -2.64
N LEU A 298 -6.22 -10.26 -3.33
CA LEU A 298 -5.80 -9.03 -4.03
C LEU A 298 -6.86 -8.57 -5.04
N THR A 299 -7.46 -9.49 -5.79
CA THR A 299 -8.51 -9.16 -6.78
C THR A 299 -9.76 -8.57 -6.12
N GLU A 300 -10.14 -9.06 -4.93
CA GLU A 300 -11.26 -8.48 -4.18
C GLU A 300 -10.92 -7.09 -3.64
N LEU A 301 -9.65 -6.83 -3.28
CA LEU A 301 -9.17 -5.51 -2.88
C LEU A 301 -9.19 -4.52 -4.06
N GLU A 302 -8.86 -4.95 -5.28
CA GLU A 302 -8.89 -4.13 -6.51
C GLU A 302 -10.31 -3.82 -6.99
N THR A 303 -11.32 -4.51 -6.47
CA THR A 303 -12.71 -4.35 -6.90
C THR A 303 -13.34 -3.10 -6.31
N GLY A 304 -13.68 -2.10 -7.13
CA GLY A 304 -14.20 -0.80 -6.70
C GLY A 304 -15.54 -0.86 -5.97
N THR A 305 -16.40 -1.86 -6.24
CA THR A 305 -17.69 -2.03 -5.55
C THR A 305 -17.54 -2.40 -4.07
N ASN A 306 -16.37 -2.88 -3.66
CA ASN A 306 -16.06 -3.26 -2.29
C ASN A 306 -15.59 -2.06 -1.44
N TRP A 307 -15.55 -0.86 -2.03
CA TRP A 307 -15.08 0.34 -1.37
C TRP A 307 -16.10 1.48 -1.49
N THR A 308 -16.29 2.22 -0.43
CA THR A 308 -17.15 3.41 -0.42
C THR A 308 -16.49 4.49 0.44
N ARG A 309 -16.43 5.72 -0.08
CA ARG A 309 -15.96 6.86 0.69
C ARG A 309 -16.96 7.19 1.81
N VAL A 310 -16.45 7.49 3.00
CA VAL A 310 -17.23 7.87 4.19
C VAL A 310 -16.93 9.29 4.62
N TYR A 311 -15.66 9.73 4.53
CA TYR A 311 -15.29 11.09 4.89
C TYR A 311 -15.64 12.10 3.79
N ASP A 312 -15.73 13.36 4.17
CA ASP A 312 -15.74 14.47 3.20
C ASP A 312 -14.57 14.34 2.22
N PRO A 313 -14.74 14.71 0.94
CA PRO A 313 -13.67 14.65 -0.03
C PRO A 313 -12.38 15.33 0.45
N LYS A 314 -12.47 16.48 1.12
CA LYS A 314 -11.30 17.22 1.62
C LYS A 314 -10.57 16.51 2.76
N ALA A 315 -11.24 15.64 3.51
CA ALA A 315 -10.66 14.89 4.61
C ALA A 315 -9.90 13.65 4.13
N VAL A 316 -10.22 13.10 2.94
CA VAL A 316 -9.49 11.99 2.32
C VAL A 316 -8.20 12.51 1.69
N ARG A 317 -7.07 12.22 2.34
CA ARG A 317 -5.75 12.80 2.00
C ARG A 317 -5.01 11.98 0.93
N ILE A 318 -5.74 11.50 -0.08
CA ILE A 318 -5.17 10.75 -1.20
C ILE A 318 -5.81 11.25 -2.49
N VAL A 319 -4.99 11.50 -3.53
CA VAL A 319 -5.44 11.91 -4.86
C VAL A 319 -4.75 11.03 -5.89
N LYS A 320 -5.49 10.49 -6.85
CA LYS A 320 -4.96 9.76 -8.01
C LYS A 320 -4.79 10.73 -9.17
N PHE A 321 -3.63 10.73 -9.77
CA PHE A 321 -3.28 11.56 -10.93
C PHE A 321 -2.84 10.65 -12.07
N MET A 322 -3.58 10.69 -13.18
CA MET A 322 -3.34 9.93 -14.40
C MET A 322 -2.91 10.86 -15.52
N PHE A 323 -1.80 10.57 -16.17
CA PHE A 323 -1.15 11.45 -17.16
C PHE A 323 -0.32 10.64 -18.15
N LYS A 324 0.36 11.33 -19.06
CA LYS A 324 1.35 10.75 -19.98
C LYS A 324 2.72 11.36 -19.75
N ILE A 325 3.74 10.61 -20.15
CA ILE A 325 5.10 11.11 -20.38
C ILE A 325 5.45 11.02 -21.86
N ALA A 326 6.32 11.92 -22.33
CA ALA A 326 6.74 11.94 -23.74
C ALA A 326 7.87 10.95 -24.01
#